data_bf0cc43c64265dae22a1e70af4d17509
#
_entry.id   bf0cc43c64265dae22a1e70af4d17509
#
_cell.length_a   1.000
_cell.length_b   1.000
_cell.length_c   1.000
_cell.angle_alpha   90.00
_cell.angle_beta   90.00
_cell.angle_gamma   90.00
#
_symmetry.space_group_name_H-M   'P 1'
#
loop_
_entity.id
_entity.type
_entity.pdbx_description
1 polymer ?
#
loop_
_entity_poly.entity_id
_entity_poly.type
_entity_poly.pdbx_seq_one_letter_code
_entity_poly.pdbx_strand_id
1 'polypeptide(L)'
;MRTTPLVFTELDSGRNGYTVTWTAEPGGRVELSGGVVVTGWRPAEHGRWVATVPDAVLTPRQLYVNGLRASWARSDWLEHEDCKIGPEGMTGAGALGVAAYGRPSDVELVFRVRWRDYHCRITDISDDLIRFAEPCWTNALPGTGRVGPHWDNTAVGTEIHSWSMFASNALESLTEPGHFVWNSDARTVTYLPRDGEDMESAEVIVPVAEQLVVVDGAHDLVLKGLSFAHTAWHRSDGYVGAQAGFTLTGASGPLGEAGSHYTKPVAALTVRGGRRVTVSGCEFVRLGGAGAVFEAGTKDSTVTASTFADVSSGGLYVGGIDPHPTAEAADEGNTVSFNTFHGTGAEYTDSVAIWAGYTRNLTIERNTLEHLPYSGISIGWGWNQPEAQDPWLGGNRIAGNRITDVLRVAERQYDGGAIYTQGPQPGTVIEANYINRSEYGTTANDGNGIYLDEQSSHILVTGNVVTRVGYKWVSNWAEYGVENRAAGNWTDNTITPAFSGAGSVMEDNAEGLSELPPEAVRVAEQAGAGPWPGPVEALGNHGP
;
A
#
# COMPACT_ATOMS: atom_id res chain seq x y z
N MET A 1 -24.70 -10.14 4.06
CA MET A 1 -23.95 -10.15 2.81
C MET A 1 -24.52 -9.11 1.85
N ARG A 2 -23.69 -8.25 1.29
CA ARG A 2 -24.10 -7.25 0.28
C ARG A 2 -23.21 -7.37 -0.95
N THR A 3 -23.82 -7.42 -2.11
CA THR A 3 -23.14 -7.39 -3.40
C THR A 3 -23.10 -5.97 -3.99
N THR A 4 -23.83 -5.02 -3.38
CA THR A 4 -23.86 -3.60 -3.75
C THR A 4 -23.58 -2.76 -2.52
N PRO A 5 -22.84 -1.64 -2.64
CA PRO A 5 -22.53 -0.78 -1.50
C PRO A 5 -23.77 -0.09 -0.92
N LEU A 6 -23.67 0.29 0.34
CA LEU A 6 -24.52 1.34 0.91
C LEU A 6 -24.09 2.68 0.32
N VAL A 7 -25.03 3.46 -0.20
CA VAL A 7 -24.72 4.77 -0.79
C VAL A 7 -25.36 5.86 0.07
N PHE A 8 -24.55 6.80 0.51
CA PHE A 8 -24.97 8.02 1.21
C PHE A 8 -24.79 9.22 0.26
N THR A 9 -25.85 9.98 0.11
CA THR A 9 -25.89 11.17 -0.75
C THR A 9 -26.19 12.42 0.08
N GLU A 10 -26.29 13.56 -0.58
CA GLU A 10 -26.76 14.82 0.05
C GLU A 10 -28.08 14.64 0.83
N LEU A 11 -28.94 13.69 0.42
CA LEU A 11 -30.21 13.42 1.12
C LEU A 11 -30.03 12.79 2.49
N ASP A 12 -28.90 12.14 2.73
CA ASP A 12 -28.57 11.46 3.98
C ASP A 12 -27.77 12.34 4.94
N SER A 13 -27.55 13.60 4.55
CA SER A 13 -26.74 14.56 5.28
C SER A 13 -27.43 15.11 6.52
N GLY A 14 -26.62 15.48 7.51
CA GLY A 14 -27.11 16.26 8.67
C GLY A 14 -27.58 17.65 8.25
N ARG A 15 -28.61 18.16 8.91
CA ARG A 15 -29.22 19.46 8.61
C ARG A 15 -29.46 20.28 9.87
N ASN A 16 -29.55 21.60 9.70
CA ASN A 16 -29.82 22.53 10.80
C ASN A 16 -28.84 22.43 11.97
N GLY A 17 -27.56 22.14 11.66
CA GLY A 17 -26.50 21.97 12.65
C GLY A 17 -26.47 20.59 13.34
N TYR A 18 -27.28 19.65 12.90
CA TYR A 18 -27.26 18.27 13.39
C TYR A 18 -26.40 17.39 12.48
N THR A 19 -25.84 16.34 13.07
CA THR A 19 -25.08 15.31 12.40
C THR A 19 -25.88 14.00 12.37
N VAL A 20 -25.84 13.29 11.27
CA VAL A 20 -26.38 11.92 11.14
C VAL A 20 -25.31 10.93 11.54
N THR A 21 -25.60 10.04 12.46
CA THR A 21 -24.66 9.02 12.95
C THR A 21 -25.16 7.62 12.63
N TRP A 22 -24.31 6.85 11.96
CA TRP A 22 -24.48 5.41 11.74
C TRP A 22 -23.53 4.67 12.67
N THR A 23 -24.10 3.87 13.55
CA THR A 23 -23.34 3.14 14.58
C THR A 23 -24.04 1.84 14.94
N ALA A 24 -23.32 0.92 15.58
CA ALA A 24 -23.94 -0.24 16.22
C ALA A 24 -24.79 0.18 17.42
N GLU A 25 -25.80 -0.60 17.76
CA GLU A 25 -26.49 -0.45 19.04
C GLU A 25 -25.52 -0.61 20.21
N PRO A 26 -25.79 0.01 21.37
CA PRO A 26 -24.93 -0.13 22.53
C PRO A 26 -24.66 -1.59 22.90
N GLY A 27 -23.38 -2.00 22.91
CA GLY A 27 -22.94 -3.38 23.16
C GLY A 27 -23.04 -4.32 21.94
N GLY A 28 -23.57 -3.85 20.82
CA GLY A 28 -23.60 -4.59 19.56
C GLY A 28 -22.31 -4.45 18.77
N ARG A 29 -22.03 -5.43 17.92
CA ARG A 29 -20.99 -5.37 16.89
C ARG A 29 -21.64 -5.49 15.52
N VAL A 30 -21.32 -4.58 14.62
CA VAL A 30 -21.82 -4.58 13.24
C VAL A 30 -20.65 -4.77 12.30
N GLU A 31 -20.68 -5.85 11.52
CA GLU A 31 -19.74 -6.09 10.43
C GLU A 31 -20.48 -5.99 9.08
N LEU A 32 -19.98 -5.13 8.23
CA LEU A 32 -20.36 -5.04 6.82
C LEU A 32 -19.40 -5.95 6.03
N SER A 33 -19.90 -7.10 5.60
CA SER A 33 -19.11 -8.10 4.88
C SER A 33 -19.51 -8.17 3.41
N GLY A 34 -18.52 -8.14 2.51
CA GLY A 34 -18.66 -8.31 1.07
C GLY A 34 -18.41 -9.75 0.60
N GLY A 35 -18.23 -10.69 1.52
CA GLY A 35 -17.89 -12.07 1.21
C GLY A 35 -19.09 -13.02 1.15
N VAL A 36 -18.87 -14.20 0.60
CA VAL A 36 -19.81 -15.34 0.58
C VAL A 36 -19.18 -16.52 1.30
N VAL A 37 -19.99 -17.30 2.00
CA VAL A 37 -19.54 -18.53 2.65
C VAL A 37 -19.40 -19.63 1.60
N VAL A 38 -18.27 -20.32 1.61
CA VAL A 38 -18.01 -21.52 0.78
C VAL A 38 -18.23 -22.76 1.64
N THR A 39 -19.11 -23.62 1.19
CA THR A 39 -19.46 -24.88 1.85
C THR A 39 -19.18 -26.08 0.96
N GLY A 40 -19.40 -27.30 1.48
CA GLY A 40 -19.22 -28.52 0.70
C GLY A 40 -17.74 -28.91 0.51
N TRP A 41 -16.91 -28.53 1.46
CA TRP A 41 -15.52 -28.96 1.52
C TRP A 41 -15.41 -30.47 1.64
N ARG A 42 -14.50 -31.06 0.88
CA ARG A 42 -14.22 -32.49 0.90
C ARG A 42 -12.72 -32.75 0.90
N PRO A 43 -12.25 -33.82 1.55
CA PRO A 43 -10.85 -34.21 1.52
C PRO A 43 -10.35 -34.46 0.09
N ALA A 44 -9.11 -34.10 -0.16
CA ALA A 44 -8.36 -34.37 -1.37
C ALA A 44 -6.98 -34.97 -1.03
N GLU A 45 -6.17 -35.28 -2.03
CA GLU A 45 -4.85 -35.86 -1.84
C GLU A 45 -3.91 -34.93 -1.05
N HIS A 46 -2.95 -35.51 -0.37
CA HIS A 46 -1.90 -34.82 0.38
C HIS A 46 -2.41 -33.89 1.49
N GLY A 47 -3.48 -34.27 2.18
CA GLY A 47 -4.04 -33.48 3.28
C GLY A 47 -4.79 -32.21 2.85
N ARG A 48 -4.97 -32.01 1.57
CA ARG A 48 -5.68 -30.87 1.01
C ARG A 48 -7.20 -31.05 1.10
N TRP A 49 -7.92 -29.94 1.00
CA TRP A 49 -9.38 -29.91 0.92
C TRP A 49 -9.83 -29.11 -0.29
N VAL A 50 -10.92 -29.50 -0.92
CA VAL A 50 -11.43 -28.86 -2.13
C VAL A 50 -12.91 -28.56 -2.00
N ALA A 51 -13.30 -27.37 -2.48
CA ALA A 51 -14.70 -26.96 -2.60
C ALA A 51 -14.95 -26.22 -3.92
N THR A 52 -16.18 -26.31 -4.42
CA THR A 52 -16.64 -25.49 -5.53
C THR A 52 -17.05 -24.11 -4.99
N VAL A 53 -16.61 -23.03 -5.62
CA VAL A 53 -17.01 -21.68 -5.24
C VAL A 53 -18.35 -21.30 -5.87
N PRO A 54 -19.16 -20.47 -5.19
CA PRO A 54 -20.41 -19.95 -5.74
C PRO A 54 -20.21 -19.17 -7.05
N ASP A 55 -21.20 -19.15 -7.94
CA ASP A 55 -21.13 -18.48 -9.25
C ASP A 55 -20.88 -16.97 -9.14
N ALA A 56 -21.26 -16.36 -8.03
CA ALA A 56 -21.00 -14.94 -7.77
C ALA A 56 -19.50 -14.61 -7.63
N VAL A 57 -18.64 -15.60 -7.36
CA VAL A 57 -17.20 -15.43 -7.26
C VAL A 57 -16.59 -15.51 -8.65
N LEU A 58 -15.99 -14.45 -9.14
CA LEU A 58 -15.32 -14.43 -10.45
C LEU A 58 -13.95 -15.11 -10.37
N THR A 59 -13.05 -14.57 -9.56
CA THR A 59 -11.74 -15.14 -9.27
C THR A 59 -11.46 -14.94 -7.78
N PRO A 60 -11.36 -16.02 -7.00
CA PRO A 60 -11.09 -15.91 -5.57
C PRO A 60 -9.62 -15.59 -5.31
N ARG A 61 -9.29 -14.31 -5.27
CA ARG A 61 -7.92 -13.89 -4.92
C ARG A 61 -7.65 -14.00 -3.43
N GLN A 62 -8.66 -13.76 -2.61
CA GLN A 62 -8.60 -13.90 -1.16
C GLN A 62 -9.53 -15.03 -0.71
N LEU A 63 -9.08 -15.74 0.30
CA LEU A 63 -9.84 -16.75 1.02
C LEU A 63 -9.59 -16.52 2.52
N TYR A 64 -10.63 -16.58 3.33
CA TYR A 64 -10.51 -16.45 4.78
C TYR A 64 -11.06 -17.70 5.44
N VAL A 65 -10.23 -18.38 6.22
CA VAL A 65 -10.60 -19.60 6.97
C VAL A 65 -10.58 -19.28 8.45
N ASN A 66 -11.72 -19.40 9.12
CA ASN A 66 -11.90 -19.04 10.53
C ASN A 66 -11.39 -17.61 10.85
N GLY A 67 -11.65 -16.67 9.91
CA GLY A 67 -11.24 -15.28 10.04
C GLY A 67 -9.77 -14.97 9.72
N LEU A 68 -8.96 -15.97 9.36
CA LEU A 68 -7.55 -15.80 8.98
C LEU A 68 -7.40 -15.85 7.45
N ARG A 69 -6.61 -14.92 6.89
CA ARG A 69 -6.29 -14.92 5.47
C ARG A 69 -5.55 -16.20 5.08
N ALA A 70 -6.02 -16.85 4.03
CA ALA A 70 -5.26 -17.81 3.27
C ALA A 70 -4.67 -17.10 2.03
N SER A 71 -3.42 -17.39 1.73
CA SER A 71 -2.71 -16.80 0.59
C SER A 71 -2.74 -17.75 -0.61
N TRP A 72 -2.65 -17.22 -1.82
CA TRP A 72 -2.38 -18.05 -2.97
C TRP A 72 -1.04 -18.78 -2.78
N ALA A 73 -1.02 -20.07 -3.13
CA ALA A 73 0.21 -20.84 -3.13
C ALA A 73 1.23 -20.18 -4.05
N ARG A 74 2.45 -20.02 -3.56
CA ARG A 74 3.55 -19.40 -4.32
C ARG A 74 4.77 -20.31 -4.34
N SER A 75 5.56 -20.18 -5.39
CA SER A 75 6.89 -20.78 -5.45
C SER A 75 7.87 -20.03 -4.52
N ASP A 76 9.03 -20.60 -4.30
CA ASP A 76 10.21 -19.84 -3.88
C ASP A 76 10.53 -18.75 -4.91
N TRP A 77 11.46 -17.87 -4.58
CA TRP A 77 11.99 -16.90 -5.54
C TRP A 77 12.63 -17.65 -6.70
N LEU A 78 12.21 -17.29 -7.93
CA LEU A 78 12.70 -17.94 -9.16
C LEU A 78 14.01 -17.28 -9.60
N GLU A 79 14.97 -18.13 -9.99
CA GLU A 79 16.19 -17.68 -10.64
C GLU A 79 15.86 -17.25 -12.08
N HIS A 80 16.31 -16.07 -12.47
CA HIS A 80 15.84 -15.42 -13.70
C HIS A 80 16.96 -14.80 -14.57
N GLU A 81 18.22 -15.06 -14.24
CA GLU A 81 19.37 -14.46 -14.91
C GLU A 81 19.42 -14.75 -16.43
N ASP A 82 18.87 -15.90 -16.84
CA ASP A 82 18.80 -16.29 -18.25
C ASP A 82 17.50 -15.82 -18.96
N CYS A 83 16.61 -15.14 -18.24
CA CYS A 83 15.36 -14.68 -18.81
C CYS A 83 15.54 -13.37 -19.58
N LYS A 84 14.77 -13.19 -20.67
CA LYS A 84 14.77 -11.96 -21.46
C LYS A 84 13.36 -11.47 -21.70
N ILE A 85 13.19 -10.16 -21.57
CA ILE A 85 11.92 -9.49 -21.84
C ILE A 85 11.83 -9.14 -23.33
N GLY A 86 10.68 -9.41 -23.92
CA GLY A 86 10.35 -9.01 -25.29
C GLY A 86 8.91 -8.53 -25.41
N PRO A 87 8.54 -7.93 -26.55
CA PRO A 87 7.18 -7.41 -26.76
C PRO A 87 6.10 -8.50 -26.73
N GLU A 88 6.44 -9.74 -27.04
CA GLU A 88 5.51 -10.87 -27.07
C GLU A 88 5.44 -11.62 -25.71
N GLY A 89 6.34 -11.33 -24.78
CA GLY A 89 6.45 -12.05 -23.53
C GLY A 89 7.88 -12.12 -23.00
N MET A 90 8.15 -13.11 -22.18
CA MET A 90 9.45 -13.36 -21.55
C MET A 90 9.97 -14.75 -21.92
N THR A 91 11.22 -14.86 -22.37
CA THR A 91 11.88 -16.16 -22.56
C THR A 91 12.43 -16.69 -21.24
N GLY A 92 12.64 -18.01 -21.16
CA GLY A 92 13.18 -18.65 -19.96
C GLY A 92 12.20 -19.57 -19.24
N ALA A 93 11.09 -19.98 -19.87
CA ALA A 93 10.10 -20.86 -19.25
C ALA A 93 10.69 -22.16 -18.69
N GLY A 94 11.69 -22.73 -19.41
CA GLY A 94 12.40 -23.93 -18.98
C GLY A 94 13.27 -23.67 -17.75
N ALA A 95 14.03 -22.59 -17.76
CA ALA A 95 14.91 -22.19 -16.64
C ALA A 95 14.09 -21.89 -15.37
N LEU A 96 12.94 -21.22 -15.51
CA LEU A 96 12.02 -20.92 -14.39
C LEU A 96 11.25 -22.15 -13.90
N GLY A 97 11.21 -23.25 -14.65
CA GLY A 97 10.44 -24.44 -14.31
C GLY A 97 8.93 -24.28 -14.50
N VAL A 98 8.43 -23.13 -14.94
CA VAL A 98 6.99 -22.84 -15.07
C VAL A 98 6.33 -23.64 -16.20
N ALA A 99 7.12 -24.09 -17.18
CA ALA A 99 6.64 -24.97 -18.25
C ALA A 99 6.15 -26.35 -17.74
N ALA A 100 6.56 -26.73 -16.54
CA ALA A 100 6.16 -28.00 -15.92
C ALA A 100 4.83 -27.90 -15.15
N TYR A 101 4.26 -26.70 -14.98
CA TYR A 101 3.00 -26.53 -14.28
C TYR A 101 1.83 -27.13 -15.07
N GLY A 102 0.99 -27.89 -14.38
CA GLY A 102 -0.15 -28.55 -15.01
C GLY A 102 -1.21 -27.58 -15.56
N ARG A 103 -1.26 -26.36 -15.05
CA ARG A 103 -2.23 -25.31 -15.42
C ARG A 103 -1.57 -23.94 -15.47
N PRO A 104 -0.66 -23.68 -16.41
CA PRO A 104 0.06 -22.40 -16.45
C PRO A 104 -0.87 -21.20 -16.67
N SER A 105 -2.02 -21.37 -17.34
CA SER A 105 -2.99 -20.29 -17.56
C SER A 105 -3.71 -19.80 -16.30
N ASP A 106 -3.64 -20.50 -15.18
CA ASP A 106 -4.15 -20.06 -13.89
C ASP A 106 -3.06 -19.38 -13.04
N VAL A 107 -1.80 -19.42 -13.49
CA VAL A 107 -0.65 -18.91 -12.77
C VAL A 107 -0.42 -17.44 -13.11
N GLU A 108 -0.11 -16.65 -12.10
CA GLU A 108 0.47 -15.31 -12.25
C GLU A 108 1.97 -15.37 -11.96
N LEU A 109 2.79 -14.74 -12.79
CA LEU A 109 4.13 -14.35 -12.39
C LEU A 109 4.06 -13.00 -11.70
N VAL A 110 4.60 -12.95 -10.49
CA VAL A 110 4.67 -11.75 -9.67
C VAL A 110 6.10 -11.23 -9.71
N PHE A 111 6.26 -9.96 -10.06
CA PHE A 111 7.56 -9.30 -10.19
C PHE A 111 7.66 -8.19 -9.15
N ARG A 112 8.71 -8.24 -8.34
CA ARG A 112 9.08 -7.18 -7.39
C ARG A 112 10.18 -6.34 -8.02
N VAL A 113 9.86 -5.09 -8.34
CA VAL A 113 10.76 -4.19 -9.08
C VAL A 113 10.88 -2.89 -8.31
N ARG A 114 11.87 -2.77 -7.45
CA ARG A 114 12.10 -1.59 -6.59
C ARG A 114 10.83 -1.19 -5.82
N TRP A 115 10.23 -0.05 -6.18
CA TRP A 115 9.01 0.50 -5.58
C TRP A 115 7.72 -0.01 -6.22
N ARG A 116 7.78 -1.07 -7.07
CA ARG A 116 6.70 -1.53 -7.93
C ARG A 116 6.49 -3.02 -7.79
N ASP A 117 5.26 -3.43 -7.99
CA ASP A 117 4.81 -4.81 -7.91
C ASP A 117 3.93 -5.13 -9.12
N TYR A 118 4.25 -6.19 -9.87
CA TYR A 118 3.48 -6.58 -11.06
C TYR A 118 2.95 -7.99 -10.89
N HIS A 119 1.69 -8.19 -11.22
CA HIS A 119 1.03 -9.48 -11.22
C HIS A 119 0.43 -9.74 -12.61
N CYS A 120 1.16 -10.45 -13.44
CA CYS A 120 0.72 -10.76 -14.81
C CYS A 120 0.44 -12.25 -14.97
N ARG A 121 -0.80 -12.58 -15.36
CA ARG A 121 -1.23 -13.95 -15.58
C ARG A 121 -0.63 -14.51 -16.87
N ILE A 122 -0.12 -15.74 -16.81
CA ILE A 122 0.35 -16.46 -17.98
C ILE A 122 -0.86 -16.84 -18.85
N THR A 123 -0.75 -16.66 -20.16
CA THR A 123 -1.76 -17.08 -21.13
C THR A 123 -1.34 -18.30 -21.92
N ASP A 124 -0.05 -18.40 -22.24
CA ASP A 124 0.52 -19.49 -23.01
C ASP A 124 2.02 -19.64 -22.73
N ILE A 125 2.50 -20.86 -22.86
CA ILE A 125 3.93 -21.18 -22.87
C ILE A 125 4.22 -22.04 -24.09
N SER A 126 5.07 -21.55 -24.99
CA SER A 126 5.48 -22.26 -26.18
C SER A 126 6.95 -21.97 -26.52
N ASP A 127 7.71 -23.00 -26.82
CA ASP A 127 9.13 -22.88 -27.24
C ASP A 127 9.98 -22.01 -26.28
N ASP A 128 9.83 -22.17 -24.98
CA ASP A 128 10.52 -21.37 -23.94
C ASP A 128 10.00 -19.92 -23.79
N LEU A 129 9.02 -19.48 -24.57
CA LEU A 129 8.41 -18.16 -24.45
C LEU A 129 7.15 -18.23 -23.58
N ILE A 130 7.11 -17.41 -22.53
CA ILE A 130 5.96 -17.18 -21.68
C ILE A 130 5.21 -15.96 -22.21
N ARG A 131 3.94 -16.11 -22.55
CA ARG A 131 3.03 -15.03 -22.90
C ARG A 131 2.13 -14.70 -21.75
N PHE A 132 1.83 -13.41 -21.62
CA PHE A 132 1.02 -12.90 -20.51
C PHE A 132 -0.28 -12.29 -21.00
N ALA A 133 -1.23 -12.15 -20.09
CA ALA A 133 -2.48 -11.49 -20.36
C ALA A 133 -2.26 -9.98 -20.64
N GLU A 134 -2.99 -9.48 -21.63
CA GLU A 134 -3.04 -8.06 -21.93
C GLU A 134 -4.20 -7.39 -21.16
N PRO A 135 -4.08 -6.11 -20.77
CA PRO A 135 -2.97 -5.19 -21.06
C PRO A 135 -1.81 -5.25 -20.05
N CYS A 136 -1.78 -6.25 -19.14
CA CYS A 136 -0.75 -6.35 -18.10
C CYS A 136 0.66 -6.31 -18.68
N TRP A 137 0.94 -7.17 -19.66
CA TRP A 137 2.27 -7.25 -20.24
C TRP A 137 2.67 -5.97 -20.96
N THR A 138 1.80 -5.45 -21.80
CA THR A 138 2.07 -4.18 -22.50
C THR A 138 2.31 -3.02 -21.50
N ASN A 139 1.57 -2.97 -20.40
CA ASN A 139 1.77 -1.95 -19.37
C ASN A 139 3.07 -2.15 -18.58
N ALA A 140 3.55 -3.38 -18.44
CA ALA A 140 4.80 -3.71 -17.75
C ALA A 140 6.06 -3.49 -18.62
N LEU A 141 5.92 -3.37 -19.94
CA LEU A 141 7.07 -3.29 -20.85
C LEU A 141 7.85 -1.98 -20.73
N PRO A 142 9.20 -2.04 -20.79
CA PRO A 142 10.04 -0.85 -20.81
C PRO A 142 9.95 -0.10 -22.16
N GLY A 143 10.24 1.18 -22.14
CA GLY A 143 10.50 1.98 -23.35
C GLY A 143 9.28 2.41 -24.17
N THR A 144 8.07 2.22 -23.68
CA THR A 144 6.84 2.66 -24.35
C THR A 144 6.38 4.06 -23.94
N GLY A 145 7.20 4.84 -23.25
CA GLY A 145 6.79 6.06 -22.54
C GLY A 145 5.87 5.79 -21.35
N ARG A 146 5.69 4.51 -21.02
CA ARG A 146 4.90 4.01 -19.91
C ARG A 146 5.80 3.72 -18.73
N VAL A 147 5.19 3.51 -17.60
CA VAL A 147 5.87 3.11 -16.37
C VAL A 147 6.41 1.68 -16.54
N GLY A 148 7.44 1.54 -17.35
CA GLY A 148 8.15 0.27 -17.54
C GLY A 148 9.37 0.17 -16.64
N PRO A 149 9.98 -1.00 -16.55
CA PRO A 149 11.21 -1.21 -15.76
C PRO A 149 12.47 -0.57 -16.36
N HIS A 150 12.34 0.39 -17.26
CA HIS A 150 13.48 1.07 -17.90
C HIS A 150 14.40 1.78 -16.87
N TRP A 151 13.89 2.14 -15.72
CA TRP A 151 14.69 2.66 -14.61
C TRP A 151 15.66 1.63 -14.04
N ASP A 152 15.39 0.35 -14.28
CA ASP A 152 16.22 -0.76 -13.82
C ASP A 152 17.17 -1.30 -14.87
N ASN A 153 17.43 -0.54 -15.94
CA ASN A 153 18.27 -0.92 -17.08
C ASN A 153 17.80 -2.18 -17.85
N THR A 154 16.54 -2.56 -17.72
CA THR A 154 15.95 -3.65 -18.49
C THR A 154 15.32 -3.11 -19.76
N ALA A 155 16.12 -2.82 -20.78
CA ALA A 155 15.59 -2.56 -22.12
C ALA A 155 15.03 -3.86 -22.73
N VAL A 156 14.04 -3.74 -23.62
CA VAL A 156 13.51 -4.89 -24.36
C VAL A 156 14.68 -5.70 -24.97
N GLY A 157 14.70 -7.00 -24.73
CA GLY A 157 15.77 -7.90 -25.19
C GLY A 157 17.02 -7.95 -24.31
N THR A 158 17.04 -7.27 -23.17
CA THR A 158 18.10 -7.39 -22.17
C THR A 158 17.73 -8.38 -21.07
N GLU A 159 18.75 -8.83 -20.35
CA GLU A 159 18.58 -9.69 -19.19
C GLU A 159 17.89 -8.94 -18.04
N ILE A 160 17.16 -9.67 -17.21
CA ILE A 160 16.45 -9.12 -16.05
C ILE A 160 17.40 -9.16 -14.84
N HIS A 161 18.02 -8.04 -14.49
CA HIS A 161 19.02 -8.02 -13.43
C HIS A 161 18.52 -7.52 -12.06
N SER A 162 17.43 -6.78 -12.03
CA SER A 162 16.97 -6.10 -10.80
C SER A 162 15.58 -6.51 -10.32
N TRP A 163 15.03 -7.57 -10.91
CA TRP A 163 13.72 -8.08 -10.51
C TRP A 163 13.85 -9.33 -9.65
N SER A 164 12.98 -9.41 -8.67
CA SER A 164 12.71 -10.67 -8.00
C SER A 164 11.36 -11.17 -8.45
N MET A 165 11.21 -12.45 -8.75
CA MET A 165 9.94 -12.98 -9.20
C MET A 165 9.60 -14.31 -8.54
N PHE A 166 8.32 -14.61 -8.48
CA PHE A 166 7.78 -15.92 -8.10
C PHE A 166 6.51 -16.24 -8.87
N ALA A 167 6.19 -17.51 -8.96
CA ALA A 167 4.91 -17.97 -9.51
C ALA A 167 3.87 -18.05 -8.40
N SER A 168 2.67 -17.58 -8.66
CA SER A 168 1.55 -17.59 -7.73
C SER A 168 0.36 -18.36 -8.32
N ASN A 169 -0.41 -19.06 -7.48
CA ASN A 169 -1.54 -19.90 -7.86
C ASN A 169 -1.17 -21.18 -8.66
N ALA A 170 0.00 -21.75 -8.42
CA ALA A 170 0.38 -23.06 -8.97
C ALA A 170 0.07 -24.18 -7.96
N LEU A 171 -0.59 -25.27 -8.40
CA LEU A 171 -0.91 -26.41 -7.54
C LEU A 171 0.34 -27.11 -7.02
N GLU A 172 1.39 -27.13 -7.83
CA GLU A 172 2.71 -27.66 -7.51
C GLU A 172 3.37 -26.93 -6.35
N SER A 173 3.03 -25.66 -6.15
CA SER A 173 3.53 -24.81 -5.06
C SER A 173 2.64 -24.85 -3.80
N LEU A 174 1.56 -25.64 -3.79
CA LEU A 174 0.70 -25.77 -2.61
C LEU A 174 1.30 -26.74 -1.59
N THR A 175 2.31 -26.26 -0.88
CA THR A 175 3.09 -27.03 0.11
C THR A 175 2.99 -26.47 1.53
N GLU A 176 2.57 -25.21 1.68
CA GLU A 176 2.50 -24.53 2.96
C GLU A 176 1.07 -24.51 3.51
N PRO A 177 0.86 -24.90 4.79
CA PRO A 177 -0.44 -24.77 5.45
C PRO A 177 -0.95 -23.33 5.44
N GLY A 178 -2.25 -23.14 5.21
CA GLY A 178 -2.86 -21.82 5.10
C GLY A 178 -2.80 -21.24 3.68
N HIS A 179 -2.26 -21.98 2.71
CA HIS A 179 -2.27 -21.59 1.30
C HIS A 179 -3.37 -22.30 0.52
N PHE A 180 -3.78 -21.69 -0.59
CA PHE A 180 -4.77 -22.27 -1.49
C PHE A 180 -4.43 -22.01 -2.95
N VAL A 181 -5.09 -22.75 -3.85
CA VAL A 181 -5.08 -22.52 -5.29
C VAL A 181 -6.47 -22.48 -5.85
N TRP A 182 -6.63 -21.68 -6.89
CA TRP A 182 -7.82 -21.57 -7.71
C TRP A 182 -7.66 -22.33 -9.01
N ASN A 183 -8.65 -23.19 -9.34
CA ASN A 183 -8.77 -23.84 -10.63
C ASN A 183 -9.95 -23.20 -11.38
N SER A 184 -9.65 -22.42 -12.43
CA SER A 184 -10.66 -21.66 -13.16
C SER A 184 -11.63 -22.52 -13.95
N ASP A 185 -11.18 -23.65 -14.54
CA ASP A 185 -12.04 -24.55 -15.33
C ASP A 185 -13.02 -25.33 -14.45
N ALA A 186 -12.52 -25.88 -13.34
CA ALA A 186 -13.34 -26.62 -12.40
C ALA A 186 -14.15 -25.73 -11.45
N ARG A 187 -13.83 -24.43 -11.40
CA ARG A 187 -14.37 -23.46 -10.43
C ARG A 187 -14.24 -23.95 -8.98
N THR A 188 -13.05 -24.46 -8.65
CA THR A 188 -12.77 -25.00 -7.32
C THR A 188 -11.58 -24.28 -6.67
N VAL A 189 -11.67 -24.12 -5.35
CA VAL A 189 -10.52 -23.80 -4.51
C VAL A 189 -10.02 -25.06 -3.85
N THR A 190 -8.70 -25.25 -3.85
CA THR A 190 -8.00 -26.31 -3.12
C THR A 190 -7.18 -25.64 -2.04
N TYR A 191 -7.42 -26.00 -0.80
CA TYR A 191 -6.80 -25.41 0.39
C TYR A 191 -5.98 -26.45 1.17
N LEU A 192 -4.84 -26.07 1.70
CA LEU A 192 -4.07 -26.88 2.63
C LEU A 192 -4.27 -26.33 4.06
N PRO A 193 -5.02 -27.03 4.92
CA PRO A 193 -5.36 -26.55 6.26
C PRO A 193 -4.15 -26.33 7.14
N ARG A 194 -4.25 -25.35 8.01
CA ARG A 194 -3.28 -25.15 9.11
C ARG A 194 -3.44 -26.22 10.16
N ASP A 195 -2.41 -26.41 10.97
CA ASP A 195 -2.46 -27.35 12.09
C ASP A 195 -3.64 -27.01 13.02
N GLY A 196 -4.48 -28.02 13.27
CA GLY A 196 -5.65 -27.90 14.15
C GLY A 196 -6.89 -27.29 13.49
N GLU A 197 -6.87 -26.93 12.21
CA GLU A 197 -8.09 -26.53 11.49
C GLU A 197 -8.95 -27.73 11.12
N ASP A 198 -10.21 -27.73 11.56
CA ASP A 198 -11.21 -28.70 11.19
C ASP A 198 -12.07 -28.14 10.03
N MET A 199 -11.83 -28.62 8.82
CA MET A 199 -12.51 -28.15 7.61
C MET A 199 -13.98 -28.61 7.49
N GLU A 200 -14.43 -29.56 8.31
CA GLU A 200 -15.86 -29.92 8.35
C GLU A 200 -16.69 -28.87 9.06
N SER A 201 -16.09 -28.14 9.99
CA SER A 201 -16.74 -27.08 10.79
C SER A 201 -16.21 -25.65 10.50
N ALA A 202 -15.16 -25.51 9.70
CA ALA A 202 -14.54 -24.22 9.41
C ALA A 202 -15.48 -23.25 8.69
N GLU A 203 -15.53 -22.02 9.14
CA GLU A 203 -16.13 -20.93 8.38
C GLU A 203 -15.14 -20.48 7.29
N VAL A 204 -15.52 -20.63 6.03
CA VAL A 204 -14.69 -20.22 4.90
C VAL A 204 -15.42 -19.15 4.09
N ILE A 205 -14.78 -17.98 3.96
CA ILE A 205 -15.35 -16.81 3.28
C ILE A 205 -14.49 -16.46 2.06
N VAL A 206 -15.14 -16.25 0.91
CA VAL A 206 -14.54 -15.68 -0.30
C VAL A 206 -15.17 -14.33 -0.58
N PRO A 207 -14.38 -13.25 -0.73
CA PRO A 207 -14.86 -11.94 -1.11
C PRO A 207 -15.51 -11.91 -2.50
N VAL A 208 -16.55 -11.08 -2.64
CA VAL A 208 -17.29 -10.87 -3.89
C VAL A 208 -17.49 -9.38 -4.17
N ALA A 209 -17.91 -8.59 -3.17
CA ALA A 209 -18.13 -7.16 -3.33
C ALA A 209 -16.81 -6.40 -3.23
N GLU A 210 -16.60 -5.43 -4.11
CA GLU A 210 -15.41 -4.58 -4.07
C GLU A 210 -15.56 -3.40 -3.12
N GLN A 211 -16.78 -2.89 -2.95
CA GLN A 211 -17.09 -1.73 -2.11
C GLN A 211 -18.24 -2.05 -1.17
N LEU A 212 -18.18 -1.54 0.05
CA LEU A 212 -19.22 -1.73 1.07
C LEU A 212 -20.01 -0.46 1.33
N VAL A 213 -19.34 0.70 1.31
CA VAL A 213 -19.95 2.01 1.52
C VAL A 213 -19.38 3.04 0.55
N VAL A 214 -20.28 3.83 -0.03
CA VAL A 214 -19.94 5.01 -0.84
C VAL A 214 -20.66 6.22 -0.25
N VAL A 215 -19.91 7.26 0.08
CA VAL A 215 -20.42 8.57 0.45
C VAL A 215 -20.19 9.50 -0.74
N ASP A 216 -21.27 9.97 -1.36
CA ASP A 216 -21.23 10.80 -2.58
C ASP A 216 -21.91 12.15 -2.30
N GLY A 217 -21.11 13.15 -1.98
CA GLY A 217 -21.55 14.50 -1.67
C GLY A 217 -22.25 14.69 -0.32
N ALA A 218 -22.38 13.65 0.51
CA ALA A 218 -23.00 13.81 1.81
C ALA A 218 -22.10 14.60 2.78
N HIS A 219 -22.74 15.28 3.73
CA HIS A 219 -22.05 16.07 4.75
C HIS A 219 -22.65 15.87 6.15
N ASP A 220 -21.90 16.28 7.17
CA ASP A 220 -22.32 16.14 8.57
C ASP A 220 -22.77 14.70 8.89
N LEU A 221 -21.92 13.73 8.48
CA LEU A 221 -22.16 12.29 8.60
C LEU A 221 -21.08 11.64 9.47
N VAL A 222 -21.50 10.79 10.38
CA VAL A 222 -20.57 10.00 11.22
C VAL A 222 -20.81 8.51 11.01
N LEU A 223 -19.76 7.79 10.65
CA LEU A 223 -19.68 6.32 10.67
C LEU A 223 -18.86 5.93 11.90
N LYS A 224 -19.46 5.22 12.86
CA LYS A 224 -18.82 4.98 14.16
C LYS A 224 -18.92 3.53 14.60
N GLY A 225 -17.76 2.94 14.95
CA GLY A 225 -17.72 1.60 15.54
C GLY A 225 -18.21 0.48 14.62
N LEU A 226 -18.04 0.64 13.31
CA LEU A 226 -18.42 -0.34 12.29
C LEU A 226 -17.20 -1.13 11.83
N SER A 227 -17.37 -2.39 11.51
CA SER A 227 -16.34 -3.24 10.88
C SER A 227 -16.66 -3.41 9.40
N PHE A 228 -15.66 -3.18 8.55
CA PHE A 228 -15.69 -3.38 7.10
C PHE A 228 -14.77 -4.56 6.76
N ALA A 229 -15.33 -5.61 6.17
CA ALA A 229 -14.59 -6.85 5.95
C ALA A 229 -14.91 -7.54 4.62
N HIS A 230 -13.98 -8.38 4.18
CA HIS A 230 -14.15 -9.32 3.08
C HIS A 230 -14.54 -8.65 1.75
N THR A 231 -13.83 -7.57 1.37
CA THR A 231 -13.95 -7.03 0.01
C THR A 231 -13.04 -7.76 -0.96
N ALA A 232 -13.43 -7.80 -2.23
CA ALA A 232 -12.60 -8.22 -3.35
C ALA A 232 -11.95 -7.00 -4.04
N TRP A 233 -11.02 -7.28 -4.94
CA TRP A 233 -10.59 -6.37 -5.98
C TRP A 233 -10.45 -7.15 -7.28
N HIS A 234 -11.44 -7.04 -8.15
CA HIS A 234 -11.51 -7.77 -9.42
C HIS A 234 -10.67 -7.06 -10.48
N ARG A 235 -9.43 -7.49 -10.63
CA ARG A 235 -8.49 -6.93 -11.62
C ARG A 235 -8.43 -7.84 -12.84
N SER A 236 -9.33 -7.63 -13.80
CA SER A 236 -9.33 -8.37 -15.07
C SER A 236 -8.05 -8.14 -15.88
N ASP A 237 -7.45 -6.96 -15.71
CA ASP A 237 -6.35 -6.46 -16.54
C ASP A 237 -4.97 -6.72 -15.93
N GLY A 238 -4.90 -7.51 -14.85
CA GLY A 238 -3.69 -7.73 -14.07
C GLY A 238 -3.37 -6.53 -13.15
N TYR A 239 -2.20 -6.56 -12.54
CA TYR A 239 -1.70 -5.48 -11.69
C TYR A 239 -0.33 -5.03 -12.17
N VAL A 240 -0.21 -3.77 -12.54
CA VAL A 240 1.07 -3.14 -12.84
C VAL A 240 1.20 -1.95 -11.91
N GLY A 241 1.80 -2.19 -10.77
CA GLY A 241 1.97 -1.20 -9.72
C GLY A 241 2.85 -0.05 -10.16
N ALA A 242 2.45 1.16 -9.77
CA ALA A 242 3.15 2.39 -10.13
C ALA A 242 3.62 3.20 -8.93
N GLN A 243 3.61 2.65 -7.79
CA GLN A 243 3.89 3.20 -6.46
C GLN A 243 2.63 3.41 -5.62
N ALA A 244 2.76 3.24 -4.33
CA ALA A 244 1.68 3.41 -3.34
C ALA A 244 0.39 2.64 -3.68
N GLY A 245 0.48 1.50 -4.35
CA GLY A 245 -0.65 0.65 -4.72
C GLY A 245 -1.47 1.14 -5.90
N PHE A 246 -1.05 2.21 -6.58
CA PHE A 246 -1.68 2.60 -7.85
C PHE A 246 -1.37 1.58 -8.94
N THR A 247 -2.35 1.30 -9.77
CA THR A 247 -2.16 0.43 -10.95
C THR A 247 -2.25 1.23 -12.23
N LEU A 248 -1.42 0.88 -13.20
CA LEU A 248 -1.47 1.41 -14.54
C LEU A 248 -2.58 0.70 -15.32
N THR A 249 -3.53 1.47 -15.86
CA THR A 249 -4.65 0.98 -16.65
C THR A 249 -4.63 1.60 -18.05
N GLY A 250 -4.38 0.78 -19.07
CA GLY A 250 -4.34 1.23 -20.46
C GLY A 250 -3.06 1.97 -20.87
N ALA A 251 -3.07 2.57 -22.04
CA ALA A 251 -1.92 3.32 -22.57
C ALA A 251 -1.73 4.61 -21.78
N SER A 252 -0.61 4.72 -21.07
CA SER A 252 -0.23 5.93 -20.35
C SER A 252 0.65 6.85 -21.19
N GLY A 253 0.64 8.12 -20.88
CA GLY A 253 1.69 9.06 -21.25
C GLY A 253 2.99 8.81 -20.49
N PRO A 254 3.97 9.73 -20.56
CA PRO A 254 5.17 9.67 -19.76
C PRO A 254 4.87 9.54 -18.26
N LEU A 255 5.81 8.96 -17.53
CA LEU A 255 5.77 8.87 -16.08
C LEU A 255 5.46 10.23 -15.46
N GLY A 256 4.49 10.25 -14.55
CA GLY A 256 4.18 11.44 -13.77
C GLY A 256 3.32 12.49 -14.45
N GLU A 257 2.91 12.31 -15.69
CA GLU A 257 1.91 13.24 -16.26
C GLU A 257 0.61 13.18 -15.47
N ALA A 258 0.14 14.35 -15.04
CA ALA A 258 -1.14 14.49 -14.39
C ALA A 258 -2.25 13.86 -15.22
N GLY A 259 -3.09 13.03 -14.61
CA GLY A 259 -4.19 12.37 -15.29
C GLY A 259 -3.81 11.17 -16.17
N SER A 260 -2.52 10.78 -16.26
CA SER A 260 -2.18 9.53 -16.91
C SER A 260 -2.81 8.37 -16.16
N HIS A 261 -3.34 7.44 -16.88
CA HIS A 261 -4.09 6.23 -16.58
C HIS A 261 -3.72 5.45 -15.30
N TYR A 262 -3.40 6.14 -14.22
CA TYR A 262 -3.17 5.58 -12.90
C TYR A 262 -4.48 5.49 -12.14
N THR A 263 -4.77 4.33 -11.63
CA THR A 263 -5.99 4.08 -10.87
C THR A 263 -5.65 3.69 -9.44
N LYS A 264 -6.26 4.36 -8.48
CA LYS A 264 -6.20 3.95 -7.07
C LYS A 264 -6.81 2.56 -6.91
N PRO A 265 -6.39 1.79 -5.91
CA PRO A 265 -7.09 0.56 -5.55
C PRO A 265 -8.54 0.88 -5.14
N VAL A 266 -9.46 -0.01 -5.49
CA VAL A 266 -10.82 0.06 -4.98
C VAL A 266 -10.83 -0.05 -3.46
N ALA A 267 -11.66 0.71 -2.76
CA ALA A 267 -11.69 0.74 -1.31
C ALA A 267 -13.02 0.25 -0.73
N ALA A 268 -12.96 -0.34 0.45
CA ALA A 268 -14.17 -0.76 1.18
C ALA A 268 -15.09 0.42 1.50
N LEU A 269 -14.51 1.59 1.81
CA LEU A 269 -15.20 2.87 1.99
C LEU A 269 -14.65 3.91 1.01
N THR A 270 -15.52 4.53 0.23
CA THR A 270 -15.16 5.67 -0.64
C THR A 270 -15.97 6.89 -0.26
N VAL A 271 -15.30 8.02 -0.03
CA VAL A 271 -15.91 9.33 0.23
C VAL A 271 -15.51 10.29 -0.89
N ARG A 272 -16.47 10.76 -1.67
CA ARG A 272 -16.29 11.71 -2.78
C ARG A 272 -17.04 12.99 -2.48
N GLY A 273 -16.37 14.12 -2.51
CA GLY A 273 -16.98 15.43 -2.29
C GLY A 273 -17.67 15.57 -0.91
N GLY A 274 -17.33 14.70 0.03
CA GLY A 274 -17.88 14.72 1.37
C GLY A 274 -17.41 15.94 2.16
N ARG A 275 -18.22 16.44 3.08
CA ARG A 275 -17.82 17.54 3.95
C ARG A 275 -18.17 17.21 5.39
N ARG A 276 -17.21 17.37 6.30
CA ARG A 276 -17.39 17.02 7.72
C ARG A 276 -17.93 15.60 7.89
N VAL A 277 -17.35 14.67 7.11
CA VAL A 277 -17.59 13.23 7.27
C VAL A 277 -16.60 12.69 8.28
N THR A 278 -17.10 12.03 9.32
CA THR A 278 -16.24 11.43 10.35
C THR A 278 -16.35 9.93 10.33
N VAL A 279 -15.19 9.26 10.24
CA VAL A 279 -15.04 7.81 10.44
C VAL A 279 -14.29 7.61 11.74
N SER A 280 -14.94 7.02 12.75
CA SER A 280 -14.37 6.95 14.09
C SER A 280 -14.54 5.57 14.73
N GLY A 281 -13.43 5.03 15.25
CA GLY A 281 -13.45 3.74 15.95
C GLY A 281 -13.92 2.58 15.06
N CYS A 282 -13.66 2.67 13.76
CA CYS A 282 -14.04 1.64 12.78
C CYS A 282 -12.89 0.64 12.55
N GLU A 283 -13.24 -0.55 12.07
CA GLU A 283 -12.30 -1.58 11.68
C GLU A 283 -12.37 -1.80 10.17
N PHE A 284 -11.24 -1.75 9.48
CA PHE A 284 -11.05 -2.09 8.08
C PHE A 284 -10.14 -3.31 8.02
N VAL A 285 -10.73 -4.49 7.88
CA VAL A 285 -10.00 -5.75 8.10
C VAL A 285 -10.33 -6.79 7.03
N ARG A 286 -9.35 -7.60 6.66
CA ARG A 286 -9.55 -8.69 5.68
C ARG A 286 -10.10 -8.17 4.35
N LEU A 287 -9.42 -7.20 3.75
CA LEU A 287 -9.86 -6.54 2.53
C LEU A 287 -9.00 -6.92 1.33
N GLY A 288 -9.62 -7.08 0.16
CA GLY A 288 -8.95 -7.41 -1.10
C GLY A 288 -8.42 -6.19 -1.88
N GLY A 289 -8.91 -5.00 -1.58
CA GLY A 289 -8.45 -3.73 -2.11
C GLY A 289 -7.90 -2.83 -1.02
N ALA A 290 -8.19 -1.54 -1.06
CA ALA A 290 -7.84 -0.57 -0.02
C ALA A 290 -8.86 -0.52 1.11
N GLY A 291 -8.46 0.05 2.26
CA GLY A 291 -9.37 0.31 3.37
C GLY A 291 -10.35 1.43 3.07
N ALA A 292 -9.85 2.64 2.88
CA ALA A 292 -10.70 3.82 2.61
C ALA A 292 -10.04 4.79 1.62
N VAL A 293 -10.88 5.53 0.88
CA VAL A 293 -10.48 6.61 -0.04
C VAL A 293 -11.33 7.85 0.25
N PHE A 294 -10.67 9.00 0.40
CA PHE A 294 -11.28 10.33 0.54
C PHE A 294 -10.79 11.19 -0.62
N GLU A 295 -11.67 11.60 -1.51
CA GLU A 295 -11.27 12.23 -2.78
C GLU A 295 -12.32 13.20 -3.33
N ALA A 296 -11.98 13.81 -4.47
CA ALA A 296 -12.89 14.62 -5.30
C ALA A 296 -13.50 15.80 -4.54
N GLY A 297 -12.67 16.56 -3.82
CA GLY A 297 -13.09 17.73 -3.07
C GLY A 297 -13.69 17.39 -1.71
N THR A 298 -13.27 16.29 -1.09
CA THR A 298 -13.62 15.98 0.29
C THR A 298 -12.94 16.96 1.26
N LYS A 299 -13.73 17.62 2.12
CA LYS A 299 -13.26 18.69 2.99
C LYS A 299 -13.65 18.50 4.46
N ASP A 300 -12.78 19.00 5.34
CA ASP A 300 -12.99 19.06 6.79
C ASP A 300 -13.44 17.72 7.39
N SER A 301 -13.00 16.62 6.78
CA SER A 301 -13.40 15.27 7.13
C SER A 301 -12.32 14.57 7.96
N THR A 302 -12.72 13.60 8.79
CA THR A 302 -11.83 13.00 9.78
C THR A 302 -11.92 11.48 9.76
N VAL A 303 -10.74 10.83 9.76
CA VAL A 303 -10.59 9.40 10.07
C VAL A 303 -9.81 9.28 11.37
N THR A 304 -10.44 8.75 12.41
CA THR A 304 -9.82 8.72 13.74
C THR A 304 -10.10 7.45 14.54
N ALA A 305 -9.17 7.08 15.40
CA ALA A 305 -9.28 5.95 16.33
C ALA A 305 -9.72 4.64 15.65
N SER A 306 -9.37 4.47 14.37
CA SER A 306 -9.78 3.33 13.55
C SER A 306 -8.58 2.39 13.30
N THR A 307 -8.88 1.12 13.00
CA THR A 307 -7.88 0.09 12.74
C THR A 307 -7.96 -0.36 11.29
N PHE A 308 -6.80 -0.44 10.63
CA PHE A 308 -6.63 -1.00 9.30
C PHE A 308 -5.68 -2.19 9.43
N ALA A 309 -6.19 -3.42 9.25
CA ALA A 309 -5.39 -4.61 9.44
C ALA A 309 -5.71 -5.69 8.41
N ASP A 310 -4.68 -6.39 7.93
CA ASP A 310 -4.85 -7.42 6.90
C ASP A 310 -5.59 -6.88 5.66
N VAL A 311 -5.02 -5.83 5.05
CA VAL A 311 -5.54 -5.16 3.85
C VAL A 311 -4.61 -5.49 2.68
N SER A 312 -5.16 -6.00 1.58
CA SER A 312 -4.36 -6.45 0.42
C SER A 312 -3.56 -5.32 -0.23
N SER A 313 -4.11 -4.10 -0.27
CA SER A 313 -3.46 -2.89 -0.78
C SER A 313 -3.24 -1.87 0.35
N GLY A 314 -3.28 -0.57 0.06
CA GLY A 314 -3.04 0.47 1.06
C GLY A 314 -4.18 0.65 2.07
N GLY A 315 -3.87 1.23 3.22
CA GLY A 315 -4.86 1.47 4.26
C GLY A 315 -5.81 2.61 3.93
N LEU A 316 -5.29 3.82 3.75
CA LEU A 316 -6.07 5.03 3.54
C LEU A 316 -5.45 5.92 2.46
N TYR A 317 -6.29 6.40 1.55
CA TYR A 317 -5.92 7.33 0.49
C TYR A 317 -6.67 8.64 0.64
N VAL A 318 -5.98 9.78 0.58
CA VAL A 318 -6.57 11.12 0.66
C VAL A 318 -6.11 11.97 -0.51
N GLY A 319 -7.05 12.60 -1.20
CA GLY A 319 -6.76 13.50 -2.31
C GLY A 319 -6.59 12.81 -3.67
N GLY A 320 -6.22 13.60 -4.66
CA GLY A 320 -6.05 13.22 -6.06
C GLY A 320 -4.62 13.37 -6.55
N ILE A 321 -4.41 12.99 -7.81
CA ILE A 321 -3.13 13.08 -8.53
C ILE A 321 -3.07 14.29 -9.49
N ASP A 322 -4.11 15.14 -9.51
CA ASP A 322 -4.13 16.37 -10.31
C ASP A 322 -3.37 17.47 -9.56
N PRO A 323 -2.27 18.01 -10.12
CA PRO A 323 -1.52 19.09 -9.50
C PRO A 323 -2.20 20.47 -9.59
N HIS A 324 -3.26 20.58 -10.41
CA HIS A 324 -3.99 21.83 -10.68
C HIS A 324 -5.50 21.67 -10.48
N PRO A 325 -5.97 21.13 -9.34
CA PRO A 325 -7.39 20.96 -9.11
C PRO A 325 -8.07 22.31 -8.95
N THR A 326 -9.36 22.39 -9.34
CA THR A 326 -10.15 23.56 -8.94
C THR A 326 -10.31 23.61 -7.42
N ALA A 327 -10.66 24.77 -6.87
CA ALA A 327 -10.88 24.90 -5.43
C ALA A 327 -11.99 23.97 -4.89
N GLU A 328 -12.97 23.64 -5.72
CA GLU A 328 -14.04 22.68 -5.39
C GLU A 328 -13.54 21.25 -5.39
N ALA A 329 -12.67 20.88 -6.33
CA ALA A 329 -12.14 19.53 -6.49
C ALA A 329 -10.97 19.22 -5.55
N ALA A 330 -10.36 20.23 -4.95
CA ALA A 330 -9.25 20.05 -4.01
C ALA A 330 -9.72 19.47 -2.67
N ASP A 331 -9.00 18.48 -2.19
CA ASP A 331 -9.19 17.90 -0.88
C ASP A 331 -8.50 18.75 0.18
N GLU A 332 -9.25 19.26 1.15
CA GLU A 332 -8.77 20.32 2.07
C GLU A 332 -9.21 20.08 3.51
N GLY A 333 -8.34 20.42 4.46
CA GLY A 333 -8.66 20.45 5.89
C GLY A 333 -8.97 19.09 6.51
N ASN A 334 -8.62 18.00 5.83
CA ASN A 334 -8.90 16.66 6.31
C ASN A 334 -7.92 16.25 7.41
N THR A 335 -8.37 15.38 8.32
CA THR A 335 -7.57 14.89 9.45
C THR A 335 -7.55 13.37 9.50
N VAL A 336 -6.36 12.78 9.62
CA VAL A 336 -6.12 11.36 9.84
C VAL A 336 -5.38 11.21 11.16
N SER A 337 -6.06 10.76 12.22
CA SER A 337 -5.46 10.81 13.56
C SER A 337 -5.79 9.60 14.44
N PHE A 338 -4.84 9.20 15.28
CA PHE A 338 -5.01 8.13 16.27
C PHE A 338 -5.43 6.79 15.67
N ASN A 339 -5.11 6.51 14.41
CA ASN A 339 -5.40 5.24 13.77
C ASN A 339 -4.24 4.27 13.93
N THR A 340 -4.55 2.97 13.84
CA THR A 340 -3.55 1.89 13.77
C THR A 340 -3.60 1.24 12.40
N PHE A 341 -2.44 1.12 11.76
CA PHE A 341 -2.24 0.41 10.49
C PHE A 341 -1.27 -0.74 10.74
N HIS A 342 -1.70 -1.96 10.45
CA HIS A 342 -0.89 -3.16 10.63
C HIS A 342 -1.10 -4.13 9.46
N GLY A 343 -0.02 -4.55 8.79
CA GLY A 343 -0.10 -5.51 7.68
C GLY A 343 -0.99 -5.05 6.53
N THR A 344 -0.95 -3.75 6.19
CA THR A 344 -1.48 -3.25 4.92
C THR A 344 -0.44 -3.51 3.82
N GLY A 345 -0.88 -3.67 2.56
CA GLY A 345 -0.01 -4.12 1.48
C GLY A 345 0.22 -5.63 1.48
N ALA A 346 -0.72 -6.42 2.04
CA ALA A 346 -0.55 -7.86 2.22
C ALA A 346 -0.39 -8.65 0.91
N GLU A 347 -0.91 -8.14 -0.20
CA GLU A 347 -0.77 -8.74 -1.54
C GLU A 347 -0.04 -7.81 -2.51
N TYR A 348 -0.38 -6.52 -2.50
CA TYR A 348 0.21 -5.49 -3.37
C TYR A 348 1.25 -4.73 -2.57
N THR A 349 2.47 -5.23 -2.58
CA THR A 349 3.51 -4.84 -1.63
C THR A 349 4.15 -3.48 -1.90
N ASP A 350 3.89 -2.87 -3.05
CA ASP A 350 4.21 -1.47 -3.35
C ASP A 350 3.22 -0.46 -2.73
N SER A 351 2.22 -0.98 -2.00
CA SER A 351 1.23 -0.17 -1.29
C SER A 351 1.78 0.41 0.01
N VAL A 352 1.18 1.53 0.43
CA VAL A 352 1.55 2.25 1.66
C VAL A 352 0.37 2.29 2.63
N ALA A 353 0.64 2.46 3.92
CA ALA A 353 -0.46 2.52 4.90
C ALA A 353 -1.31 3.78 4.73
N ILE A 354 -0.69 4.94 4.55
CA ILE A 354 -1.37 6.21 4.29
C ILE A 354 -0.75 6.86 3.05
N TRP A 355 -1.55 7.07 2.02
CA TRP A 355 -1.18 7.88 0.88
C TRP A 355 -1.97 9.18 0.86
N ALA A 356 -1.31 10.28 0.54
CA ALA A 356 -1.95 11.54 0.25
C ALA A 356 -1.43 12.11 -1.08
N GLY A 357 -2.34 12.56 -1.93
CA GLY A 357 -1.98 13.22 -3.17
C GLY A 357 -1.73 14.72 -3.00
N TYR A 358 -2.15 15.49 -3.98
CA TYR A 358 -2.14 16.95 -3.91
C TYR A 358 -3.28 17.43 -3.01
N THR A 359 -2.95 17.77 -1.77
CA THR A 359 -3.90 18.18 -0.73
C THR A 359 -3.54 19.54 -0.16
N ARG A 360 -4.50 20.16 0.51
CA ARG A 360 -4.29 21.41 1.24
C ARG A 360 -4.64 21.25 2.71
N ASN A 361 -3.74 21.67 3.61
CA ASN A 361 -3.96 21.67 5.06
C ASN A 361 -4.38 20.29 5.60
N LEU A 362 -3.85 19.21 5.05
CA LEU A 362 -4.07 17.86 5.55
C LEU A 362 -3.27 17.66 6.85
N THR A 363 -3.89 17.08 7.86
CA THR A 363 -3.21 16.68 9.09
C THR A 363 -3.18 15.16 9.19
N ILE A 364 -1.96 14.57 9.29
CA ILE A 364 -1.73 13.15 9.58
C ILE A 364 -1.00 13.09 10.91
N GLU A 365 -1.71 12.78 12.00
CA GLU A 365 -1.10 12.89 13.31
C GLU A 365 -1.40 11.72 14.24
N ARG A 366 -0.40 11.36 15.05
CA ARG A 366 -0.52 10.37 16.12
C ARG A 366 -1.09 9.03 15.66
N ASN A 367 -0.76 8.61 14.45
CA ASN A 367 -1.09 7.27 13.97
C ASN A 367 0.05 6.30 14.31
N THR A 368 -0.29 5.03 14.52
CA THR A 368 0.65 3.93 14.64
C THR A 368 0.63 3.14 13.35
N LEU A 369 1.80 3.00 12.71
CA LEU A 369 1.98 2.28 11.45
C LEU A 369 3.08 1.25 11.65
N GLU A 370 2.75 -0.02 11.43
CA GLU A 370 3.68 -1.11 11.71
C GLU A 370 3.50 -2.31 10.80
N HIS A 371 4.59 -3.06 10.61
CA HIS A 371 4.58 -4.30 9.83
C HIS A 371 4.16 -4.10 8.38
N LEU A 372 4.84 -3.18 7.68
CA LEU A 372 4.48 -2.80 6.32
C LEU A 372 5.54 -3.27 5.32
N PRO A 373 5.11 -3.73 4.13
CA PRO A 373 6.04 -4.19 3.09
C PRO A 373 6.87 -3.05 2.50
N TYR A 374 6.31 -1.83 2.46
CA TYR A 374 6.89 -0.65 1.84
C TYR A 374 6.78 0.57 2.77
N SER A 375 6.67 1.77 2.21
CA SER A 375 6.61 3.02 2.98
C SER A 375 5.39 3.11 3.90
N GLY A 376 5.53 3.79 5.03
CA GLY A 376 4.43 4.03 5.96
C GLY A 376 3.48 5.11 5.49
N ILE A 377 4.01 6.33 5.29
CA ILE A 377 3.27 7.51 4.81
C ILE A 377 3.93 7.99 3.51
N SER A 378 3.13 8.16 2.46
CA SER A 378 3.56 8.77 1.20
C SER A 378 2.67 9.98 0.90
N ILE A 379 3.28 11.14 0.63
CA ILE A 379 2.54 12.38 0.36
C ILE A 379 3.08 13.09 -0.88
N GLY A 380 2.18 13.59 -1.72
CA GLY A 380 2.46 14.15 -3.03
C GLY A 380 2.39 13.11 -4.14
N TRP A 381 2.60 13.55 -5.35
CA TRP A 381 2.56 12.72 -6.55
C TRP A 381 3.41 13.31 -7.67
N GLY A 382 3.82 12.45 -8.60
CA GLY A 382 4.50 12.83 -9.82
C GLY A 382 6.00 12.61 -9.80
N TRP A 383 6.54 12.23 -10.95
CA TRP A 383 7.98 12.04 -11.18
C TRP A 383 8.42 13.02 -12.24
N ASN A 384 9.53 13.73 -12.00
CA ASN A 384 10.12 14.68 -12.94
C ASN A 384 9.11 15.66 -13.54
N GLN A 385 8.17 16.15 -12.75
CA GLN A 385 7.18 17.12 -13.18
C GLN A 385 7.87 18.46 -13.47
N PRO A 386 7.88 18.95 -14.71
CA PRO A 386 8.49 20.24 -15.01
C PRO A 386 7.66 21.40 -14.47
N GLU A 387 6.38 21.17 -14.16
CA GLU A 387 5.46 22.16 -13.65
C GLU A 387 5.17 21.88 -12.17
N ALA A 388 5.41 22.87 -11.36
CA ALA A 388 5.04 22.80 -9.95
C ALA A 388 3.51 22.74 -9.82
N GLN A 389 3.05 22.03 -8.80
CA GLN A 389 1.65 22.09 -8.37
C GLN A 389 1.23 23.55 -8.09
N ASP A 390 -0.07 23.79 -8.06
CA ASP A 390 -0.61 25.08 -7.67
C ASP A 390 -0.06 25.49 -6.30
N PRO A 391 0.48 26.72 -6.14
CA PRO A 391 1.18 27.16 -4.93
C PRO A 391 0.28 27.26 -3.69
N TRP A 392 -1.04 27.17 -3.85
CA TRP A 392 -1.99 27.14 -2.73
C TRP A 392 -2.23 25.74 -2.18
N LEU A 393 -1.74 24.69 -2.85
CA LEU A 393 -1.69 23.31 -2.31
C LEU A 393 -0.51 23.19 -1.34
N GLY A 394 -0.60 22.25 -0.40
CA GLY A 394 0.40 22.08 0.65
C GLY A 394 -0.10 22.51 2.02
N GLY A 395 0.79 23.07 2.87
CA GLY A 395 0.43 23.36 4.26
C GLY A 395 0.08 22.13 5.08
N ASN A 396 0.53 20.95 4.65
CA ASN A 396 0.21 19.69 5.27
C ASN A 396 1.07 19.46 6.52
N ARG A 397 0.55 18.71 7.47
CA ARG A 397 1.23 18.42 8.73
C ARG A 397 1.27 16.92 8.99
N ILE A 398 2.47 16.35 9.07
CA ILE A 398 2.72 14.95 9.42
C ILE A 398 3.40 14.93 10.78
N ALA A 399 2.67 14.63 11.86
CA ALA A 399 3.15 14.91 13.21
C ALA A 399 2.88 13.82 14.23
N GLY A 400 3.86 13.53 15.06
CA GLY A 400 3.68 12.61 16.19
C GLY A 400 3.28 11.21 15.82
N ASN A 401 3.50 10.77 14.58
CA ASN A 401 3.22 9.41 14.17
C ASN A 401 4.31 8.46 14.65
N ARG A 402 3.95 7.23 14.98
CA ARG A 402 4.86 6.12 15.24
C ARG A 402 4.89 5.21 14.03
N ILE A 403 6.06 5.03 13.43
CA ILE A 403 6.25 4.22 12.23
C ILE A 403 7.36 3.22 12.52
N THR A 404 7.02 1.93 12.54
CA THR A 404 7.96 0.88 12.91
C THR A 404 7.87 -0.33 11.98
N ASP A 405 8.99 -0.98 11.71
CA ASP A 405 9.05 -2.21 10.90
C ASP A 405 8.44 -2.03 9.51
N VAL A 406 8.97 -1.10 8.74
CA VAL A 406 8.57 -0.77 7.37
C VAL A 406 9.69 -1.03 6.37
N LEU A 407 9.39 -1.10 5.08
CA LEU A 407 10.34 -1.49 4.03
C LEU A 407 11.00 -2.84 4.34
N ARG A 408 10.19 -3.83 4.65
CA ARG A 408 10.65 -5.14 5.14
C ARG A 408 11.43 -5.89 4.08
N VAL A 409 12.65 -6.30 4.40
CA VAL A 409 13.59 -7.01 3.51
C VAL A 409 12.95 -8.21 2.80
N ALA A 410 12.12 -8.98 3.51
CA ALA A 410 11.46 -10.15 2.96
C ALA A 410 10.54 -9.85 1.77
N GLU A 411 10.03 -8.63 1.67
CA GLU A 411 9.11 -8.23 0.62
C GLU A 411 9.80 -7.71 -0.63
N ARG A 412 11.11 -7.45 -0.55
CA ARG A 412 11.93 -6.96 -1.67
C ARG A 412 11.38 -5.71 -2.35
N GLN A 413 10.72 -4.84 -1.57
CA GLN A 413 10.37 -3.49 -1.97
C GLN A 413 11.40 -2.53 -1.38
N TYR A 414 11.91 -1.61 -2.17
CA TYR A 414 12.95 -0.65 -1.78
C TYR A 414 12.79 0.68 -2.52
N ASP A 415 13.72 1.61 -2.36
CA ASP A 415 13.62 2.97 -2.89
C ASP A 415 12.44 3.73 -2.28
N GLY A 416 12.37 3.70 -0.95
CA GLY A 416 11.32 4.34 -0.17
C GLY A 416 11.82 4.90 1.15
N GLY A 417 10.91 5.39 1.96
CA GLY A 417 11.15 5.89 3.31
C GLY A 417 9.98 5.60 4.23
N ALA A 418 10.23 5.56 5.53
CA ALA A 418 9.11 5.45 6.48
C ALA A 418 8.10 6.59 6.30
N ILE A 419 8.60 7.81 6.02
CA ILE A 419 7.84 8.92 5.45
C ILE A 419 8.50 9.29 4.12
N TYR A 420 7.70 9.28 3.05
CA TYR A 420 8.12 9.53 1.68
C TYR A 420 7.32 10.70 1.09
N THR A 421 7.99 11.57 0.34
CA THR A 421 7.33 12.72 -0.29
C THR A 421 7.70 12.83 -1.77
N GLN A 422 6.78 13.39 -2.56
CA GLN A 422 7.00 13.74 -3.96
C GLN A 422 6.41 15.12 -4.26
N GLY A 423 7.05 15.86 -5.15
CA GLY A 423 6.61 17.16 -5.63
C GLY A 423 6.77 18.30 -4.61
N PRO A 424 6.66 19.54 -5.07
CA PRO A 424 6.70 20.71 -4.21
C PRO A 424 5.53 20.71 -3.22
N GLN A 425 5.82 21.00 -1.94
CA GLN A 425 4.80 21.01 -0.89
C GLN A 425 4.99 22.21 0.05
N PRO A 426 4.73 23.43 -0.43
CA PRO A 426 4.99 24.64 0.33
C PRO A 426 4.25 24.64 1.67
N GLY A 427 4.98 24.93 2.74
CA GLY A 427 4.45 24.98 4.11
C GLY A 427 4.17 23.63 4.75
N THR A 428 4.54 22.52 4.11
CA THR A 428 4.41 21.18 4.70
C THR A 428 5.46 20.97 5.80
N VAL A 429 5.01 20.39 6.93
CA VAL A 429 5.86 20.13 8.09
C VAL A 429 5.79 18.64 8.46
N ILE A 430 6.96 18.02 8.61
CA ILE A 430 7.14 16.66 9.15
C ILE A 430 7.78 16.81 10.53
N GLU A 431 7.01 16.61 11.59
CA GLU A 431 7.49 16.97 12.94
C GLU A 431 7.17 15.94 14.02
N ALA A 432 8.06 15.81 14.97
CA ALA A 432 7.88 15.01 16.18
C ALA A 432 7.43 13.56 15.92
N ASN A 433 7.76 12.99 14.77
CA ASN A 433 7.47 11.58 14.48
C ASN A 433 8.55 10.70 15.11
N TYR A 434 8.16 9.48 15.51
CA TYR A 434 9.08 8.43 15.90
C TYR A 434 9.12 7.34 14.82
N ILE A 435 10.27 7.19 14.19
CA ILE A 435 10.56 6.20 13.16
C ILE A 435 11.58 5.23 13.74
N ASN A 436 11.25 3.93 13.70
CA ASN A 436 12.14 2.89 14.19
C ASN A 436 12.04 1.64 13.31
N ARG A 437 13.19 1.17 12.80
CA ARG A 437 13.29 0.00 11.91
C ARG A 437 12.62 0.22 10.55
N SER A 438 13.33 0.90 9.66
CA SER A 438 13.13 0.86 8.23
C SER A 438 14.20 -0.07 7.66
N GLU A 439 13.88 -1.34 7.41
CA GLU A 439 14.84 -2.44 7.43
C GLU A 439 15.48 -2.76 6.07
N TYR A 440 15.10 -2.12 4.98
CA TYR A 440 15.68 -2.52 3.72
C TYR A 440 17.09 -1.96 3.53
N GLY A 441 18.03 -2.83 3.22
CA GLY A 441 19.15 -2.60 2.37
C GLY A 441 20.49 -2.22 2.92
N THR A 442 21.42 -2.42 2.00
CA THR A 442 22.81 -2.00 2.06
C THR A 442 23.18 -1.20 0.81
N THR A 443 22.22 -0.90 -0.07
CA THR A 443 22.41 -0.18 -1.32
C THR A 443 21.84 1.22 -1.26
N ALA A 444 22.24 2.09 -2.19
CA ALA A 444 21.76 3.46 -2.25
C ALA A 444 20.23 3.52 -2.38
N ASN A 445 19.59 4.41 -1.65
CA ASN A 445 18.16 4.69 -1.63
C ASN A 445 17.26 3.63 -0.94
N ASP A 446 17.85 2.69 -0.22
CA ASP A 446 17.10 1.65 0.48
C ASP A 446 16.91 2.00 1.96
N GLY A 447 15.72 1.79 2.50
CA GLY A 447 15.44 1.88 3.93
C GLY A 447 15.64 3.25 4.56
N ASN A 448 15.29 4.34 3.87
CA ASN A 448 15.38 5.68 4.44
C ASN A 448 14.38 5.87 5.60
N GLY A 449 14.72 6.72 6.53
CA GLY A 449 13.79 7.20 7.54
C GLY A 449 12.77 8.18 6.93
N ILE A 450 13.24 9.34 6.51
CA ILE A 450 12.44 10.36 5.81
C ILE A 450 13.08 10.60 4.44
N TYR A 451 12.31 10.38 3.38
CA TYR A 451 12.79 10.49 2.01
C TYR A 451 12.02 11.58 1.25
N LEU A 452 12.68 12.70 1.00
CA LEU A 452 12.19 13.80 0.19
C LEU A 452 12.65 13.54 -1.25
N ASP A 453 11.83 12.78 -2.00
CA ASP A 453 12.16 12.34 -3.35
C ASP A 453 11.56 13.30 -4.40
N GLU A 454 11.85 13.06 -5.65
CA GLU A 454 11.30 13.65 -6.87
C GLU A 454 10.70 15.07 -6.68
N GLN A 455 11.57 16.09 -6.71
CA GLN A 455 11.22 17.52 -6.61
C GLN A 455 10.54 17.96 -5.29
N SER A 456 10.55 17.11 -4.26
CA SER A 456 10.07 17.50 -2.94
C SER A 456 10.73 18.80 -2.48
N SER A 457 9.95 19.85 -2.28
CA SER A 457 10.47 21.18 -2.04
C SER A 457 9.65 21.95 -0.99
N HIS A 458 10.31 22.90 -0.32
CA HIS A 458 9.70 23.78 0.69
C HIS A 458 9.12 23.03 1.90
N ILE A 459 9.76 21.92 2.30
CA ILE A 459 9.34 21.07 3.42
C ILE A 459 10.24 21.30 4.62
N LEU A 460 9.62 21.42 5.80
CA LEU A 460 10.33 21.45 7.08
C LEU A 460 10.27 20.07 7.76
N VAL A 461 11.44 19.50 8.07
CA VAL A 461 11.61 18.26 8.85
C VAL A 461 12.20 18.62 10.20
N THR A 462 11.45 18.50 11.30
CA THR A 462 11.89 19.00 12.60
C THR A 462 11.43 18.14 13.79
N GLY A 463 12.30 18.02 14.79
CA GLY A 463 11.96 17.34 16.04
C GLY A 463 11.60 15.86 15.90
N ASN A 464 11.98 15.20 14.81
CA ASN A 464 11.74 13.79 14.62
C ASN A 464 12.83 12.95 15.31
N VAL A 465 12.44 11.77 15.76
CA VAL A 465 13.36 10.75 16.27
C VAL A 465 13.38 9.61 15.26
N VAL A 466 14.52 9.39 14.62
CA VAL A 466 14.70 8.41 13.54
C VAL A 466 15.80 7.44 13.92
N THR A 467 15.45 6.19 14.19
CA THR A 467 16.37 5.18 14.71
C THR A 467 16.32 3.88 13.92
N ARG A 468 17.43 3.16 13.87
CA ARG A 468 17.56 1.84 13.24
C ARG A 468 17.07 1.80 11.81
N VAL A 469 17.44 2.79 11.01
CA VAL A 469 17.13 2.81 9.58
C VAL A 469 18.28 2.15 8.80
N GLY A 470 17.93 1.35 7.81
CA GLY A 470 18.90 0.57 7.04
C GLY A 470 19.82 1.41 6.14
N TYR A 471 19.42 2.63 5.79
CA TYR A 471 20.21 3.54 4.99
C TYR A 471 20.32 4.93 5.65
N LYS A 472 19.70 5.96 5.14
CA LYS A 472 19.82 7.33 5.64
C LYS A 472 18.62 7.71 6.52
N TRP A 473 18.88 8.45 7.60
CA TRP A 473 17.80 8.94 8.44
C TRP A 473 16.94 9.99 7.72
N VAL A 474 17.57 10.80 6.85
CA VAL A 474 16.92 11.73 5.93
C VAL A 474 17.65 11.74 4.59
N SER A 475 16.90 11.77 3.51
CA SER A 475 17.40 11.98 2.15
C SER A 475 16.57 13.05 1.46
N ASN A 476 17.24 13.90 0.67
CA ASN A 476 16.64 14.80 -0.29
C ASN A 476 17.25 14.48 -1.66
N TRP A 477 16.43 14.16 -2.66
CA TRP A 477 16.94 13.91 -4.00
C TRP A 477 17.44 15.21 -4.61
N ALA A 478 18.76 15.36 -4.61
CA ALA A 478 19.48 16.65 -4.68
C ALA A 478 19.29 17.43 -5.99
N GLU A 479 19.01 16.77 -7.09
CA GLU A 479 18.91 17.47 -8.39
C GLU A 479 17.61 18.29 -8.51
N TYR A 480 16.57 17.92 -7.76
CA TYR A 480 15.22 18.43 -7.97
C TYR A 480 14.59 19.05 -6.72
N GLY A 481 14.98 18.63 -5.53
CA GLY A 481 14.43 19.16 -4.27
C GLY A 481 15.10 20.46 -3.84
N VAL A 482 14.33 21.53 -3.62
CA VAL A 482 14.86 22.85 -3.24
C VAL A 482 14.19 23.39 -1.97
N GLU A 483 14.93 24.26 -1.25
CA GLU A 483 14.43 24.99 -0.06
C GLU A 483 13.82 24.07 1.02
N ASN A 484 14.34 22.84 1.15
CA ASN A 484 14.00 21.95 2.25
C ASN A 484 14.85 22.26 3.48
N ARG A 485 14.29 22.07 4.66
CA ARG A 485 15.01 22.30 5.91
C ARG A 485 14.85 21.11 6.83
N ALA A 486 15.97 20.54 7.31
CA ALA A 486 15.99 19.53 8.36
C ALA A 486 16.67 20.09 9.60
N ALA A 487 15.93 20.30 10.70
CA ALA A 487 16.44 21.00 11.87
C ALA A 487 15.97 20.38 13.19
N GLY A 488 16.88 20.20 14.14
CA GLY A 488 16.55 19.75 15.50
C GLY A 488 16.03 18.31 15.58
N ASN A 489 16.48 17.41 14.71
CA ASN A 489 16.11 16.00 14.73
C ASN A 489 17.16 15.17 15.49
N TRP A 490 16.78 13.96 15.93
CA TRP A 490 17.65 13.03 16.65
C TRP A 490 17.72 11.68 15.93
N THR A 491 18.95 11.16 15.77
CA THR A 491 19.15 9.84 15.13
C THR A 491 20.38 9.11 15.65
N ASP A 492 20.32 7.79 15.69
CA ASP A 492 21.46 6.89 15.91
C ASP A 492 22.26 6.64 14.61
N ASN A 493 21.73 7.04 13.47
CA ASN A 493 22.31 6.79 12.16
C ASN A 493 23.62 7.58 11.98
N THR A 494 24.63 6.91 11.43
CA THR A 494 25.97 7.49 11.17
C THR A 494 26.24 7.68 9.67
N ILE A 495 25.31 7.26 8.80
CA ILE A 495 25.44 7.43 7.36
C ILE A 495 25.15 8.89 7.02
N THR A 496 26.09 9.53 6.34
CA THR A 496 25.94 10.93 5.93
C THR A 496 24.66 11.13 5.13
N PRO A 497 23.76 12.02 5.54
CA PRO A 497 22.55 12.33 4.80
C PRO A 497 22.86 12.86 3.39
N ALA A 498 21.98 12.55 2.43
CA ALA A 498 21.97 13.24 1.14
C ALA A 498 20.96 14.39 1.21
N PHE A 499 21.43 15.61 1.48
CA PHE A 499 20.56 16.77 1.68
C PHE A 499 21.20 18.01 1.07
N SER A 500 21.17 18.12 -0.27
CA SER A 500 21.99 19.07 -1.02
C SER A 500 21.25 19.86 -2.11
N GLY A 501 19.93 19.95 -2.08
CA GLY A 501 19.17 20.79 -3.02
C GLY A 501 19.43 22.30 -2.84
N ALA A 502 19.22 23.10 -3.89
CA ALA A 502 19.41 24.55 -3.82
C ALA A 502 18.55 25.18 -2.71
N GLY A 503 19.18 25.97 -1.83
CA GLY A 503 18.51 26.56 -0.66
C GLY A 503 18.13 25.58 0.45
N SER A 504 18.42 24.28 0.28
CA SER A 504 18.17 23.28 1.32
C SER A 504 19.22 23.35 2.43
N VAL A 505 18.80 23.22 3.68
CA VAL A 505 19.63 23.39 4.88
C VAL A 505 19.43 22.28 5.89
N MET A 506 20.53 21.77 6.43
CA MET A 506 20.55 20.94 7.64
C MET A 506 21.20 21.69 8.78
N GLU A 507 20.56 21.76 9.94
CA GLU A 507 21.09 22.44 11.10
C GLU A 507 20.60 21.86 12.43
N ASP A 508 21.41 21.90 13.44
CA ASP A 508 21.09 21.51 14.82
C ASP A 508 20.53 20.08 14.96
N ASN A 509 20.87 19.16 14.02
CA ASN A 509 20.49 17.75 14.12
C ASN A 509 21.54 16.99 14.95
N ALA A 510 21.09 16.12 15.84
CA ALA A 510 21.95 15.25 16.62
C ALA A 510 22.03 13.86 15.97
N GLU A 511 23.16 13.55 15.36
CA GLU A 511 23.41 12.33 14.59
C GLU A 511 24.38 11.38 15.30
N GLY A 512 24.32 10.08 14.99
CA GLY A 512 25.21 9.06 15.53
C GLY A 512 25.06 8.86 17.04
N LEU A 513 23.89 9.09 17.58
CA LEU A 513 23.62 8.97 19.01
C LEU A 513 23.74 7.53 19.49
N SER A 514 24.48 7.30 20.55
CA SER A 514 24.49 6.00 21.25
C SER A 514 23.36 5.86 22.27
N GLU A 515 22.73 6.99 22.66
CA GLU A 515 21.61 7.05 23.59
C GLU A 515 20.77 8.29 23.25
N LEU A 516 19.46 8.16 23.25
CA LEU A 516 18.55 9.26 23.01
C LEU A 516 18.51 10.22 24.21
N PRO A 517 18.61 11.55 24.00
CA PRO A 517 18.43 12.51 25.06
C PRO A 517 16.99 12.53 25.57
N PRO A 518 16.73 13.02 26.80
CA PRO A 518 15.39 12.97 27.40
C PRO A 518 14.27 13.62 26.59
N GLU A 519 14.55 14.64 25.81
CA GLU A 519 13.60 15.28 24.89
C GLU A 519 13.22 14.39 23.74
N ALA A 520 14.16 13.66 23.13
CA ALA A 520 13.91 12.68 22.08
C ALA A 520 13.12 11.47 22.61
N VAL A 521 13.44 11.00 23.82
CA VAL A 521 12.68 9.93 24.49
C VAL A 521 11.22 10.35 24.66
N ARG A 522 10.96 11.58 25.11
CA ARG A 522 9.58 12.09 25.25
C ARG A 522 8.82 12.12 23.92
N VAL A 523 9.48 12.53 22.82
CA VAL A 523 8.89 12.50 21.48
C VAL A 523 8.51 11.06 21.10
N ALA A 524 9.42 10.11 21.27
CA ALA A 524 9.18 8.70 20.95
C ALA A 524 8.04 8.08 21.79
N GLU A 525 7.99 8.40 23.09
CA GLU A 525 6.93 7.91 24.00
C GLU A 525 5.54 8.47 23.64
N GLN A 526 5.48 9.73 23.21
CA GLN A 526 4.23 10.41 22.87
C GLN A 526 3.73 10.12 21.47
N ALA A 527 4.56 9.60 20.58
CA ALA A 527 4.18 9.28 19.21
C ALA A 527 3.20 8.10 19.13
N GLY A 528 2.32 8.12 18.12
CA GLY A 528 1.39 7.05 17.83
C GLY A 528 0.00 7.19 18.44
N ALA A 529 -0.87 6.24 18.13
CA ALA A 529 -2.29 6.22 18.47
C ALA A 529 -2.60 5.95 19.96
N GLY A 530 -1.62 5.48 20.70
CA GLY A 530 -1.77 5.14 22.11
C GLY A 530 -0.42 5.13 22.83
N PRO A 531 -0.43 4.86 24.14
CA PRO A 531 0.81 4.76 24.90
C PRO A 531 1.70 3.65 24.32
N TRP A 532 3.00 3.90 24.31
CA TRP A 532 3.99 2.93 23.85
C TRP A 532 3.94 1.66 24.72
N PRO A 533 3.78 0.46 24.13
CA PRO A 533 3.63 -0.77 24.91
C PRO A 533 4.93 -1.32 25.52
N GLY A 534 6.08 -0.70 25.24
CA GLY A 534 7.38 -1.15 25.70
C GLY A 534 8.37 -0.02 25.98
N PRO A 535 9.53 -0.31 26.57
CA PRO A 535 10.60 0.68 26.68
C PRO A 535 11.04 1.10 25.27
N VAL A 536 11.40 2.37 25.10
CA VAL A 536 12.14 2.81 23.90
C VAL A 536 13.41 1.95 23.90
N GLU A 537 13.49 1.03 22.92
CA GLU A 537 14.57 0.04 22.90
C GLU A 537 15.93 0.76 22.87
N ALA A 538 16.84 0.33 23.72
CA ALA A 538 18.18 0.89 23.76
C ALA A 538 18.81 0.82 22.35
N LEU A 539 19.41 1.93 21.93
CA LEU A 539 20.12 2.00 20.67
C LEU A 539 21.26 0.97 20.71
N GLY A 540 21.14 -0.07 19.89
CA GLY A 540 22.16 -1.10 19.77
C GLY A 540 23.05 -0.80 18.58
N ASN A 541 24.35 -0.84 18.74
CA ASN A 541 25.29 -0.89 17.62
C ASN A 541 25.04 -2.17 16.83
N HIS A 542 24.27 -2.11 15.78
CA HIS A 542 24.31 -3.09 14.71
C HIS A 542 25.33 -2.59 13.68
N GLY A 543 26.56 -3.07 13.81
CA GLY A 543 27.54 -2.98 12.76
C GLY A 543 27.06 -3.71 11.50
N PRO A 544 27.72 -3.43 10.34
CA PRO A 544 27.30 -3.86 9.01
C PRO A 544 27.10 -5.35 8.88
#